data_b76377c563a9fdc8dfda08bf1b1a65bf
#
_entry.id   b76377c563a9fdc8dfda08bf1b1a65bf
#
_cell.length_a   1.000
_cell.length_b   1.000
_cell.length_c   1.000
_cell.angle_alpha   90.00
_cell.angle_beta   90.00
_cell.angle_gamma   90.00
#
_symmetry.space_group_name_H-M   'P 1'
#
loop_
_entity.id
_entity.type
_entity.pdbx_description
1 polymer ?
#
loop_
_entity_poly.entity_id
_entity_poly.type
_entity_poly.pdbx_seq_one_letter_code
_entity_poly.pdbx_strand_id
1 'polypeptide(L)'
;MKLSLLTREYPPSIYGGAGVHVAQLVPQLRKFIDVDVHCMGEPRDGAVAHPESWPAGANAALRVLGADLSMAAAVADDTDVLHSHTWYANMGGHLAR
;
A
#
# COMPACT_ATOMS: atom_id res chain seq x y z
N MET A 1 9.71 16.60 1.93
CA MET A 1 8.50 15.93 2.42
C MET A 1 8.48 14.50 1.91
N LYS A 2 8.14 13.56 2.77
CA LYS A 2 8.03 12.15 2.41
C LYS A 2 6.61 11.64 2.67
N LEU A 3 6.02 11.04 1.64
CA LEU A 3 4.69 10.43 1.70
C LEU A 3 4.83 8.92 1.59
N SER A 4 4.19 8.19 2.49
CA SER A 4 4.02 6.73 2.37
C SER A 4 2.60 6.45 1.93
N LEU A 5 2.47 5.86 0.75
CA LEU A 5 1.19 5.55 0.13
C LEU A 5 0.92 4.06 0.28
N LEU A 6 -0.22 3.73 0.86
CA LEU A 6 -0.64 2.35 1.07
C LEU A 6 -1.83 2.05 0.17
N THR A 7 -1.69 1.00 -0.65
CA THR A 7 -2.73 0.63 -1.61
C THR A 7 -2.76 -0.88 -1.76
N ARG A 8 -3.92 -1.43 -2.10
CA ARG A 8 -3.99 -2.85 -2.44
C ARG A 8 -3.43 -3.09 -3.84
N GLU A 9 -3.82 -2.26 -4.80
CA GLU A 9 -3.45 -2.43 -6.20
C GLU A 9 -2.33 -1.47 -6.60
N TYR A 10 -1.35 -2.00 -7.32
CA TYR A 10 -0.30 -1.21 -7.93
C TYR A 10 0.17 -1.93 -9.19
N PRO A 11 0.61 -1.20 -10.24
CA PRO A 11 1.08 -1.86 -11.46
C PRO A 11 2.11 -2.96 -11.18
N PRO A 12 2.09 -4.08 -11.89
CA PRO A 12 1.23 -4.39 -13.06
C PRO A 12 -0.13 -4.98 -12.70
N SER A 13 -0.43 -5.27 -11.44
CA SER A 13 -1.66 -5.93 -11.01
C SER A 13 -2.73 -4.90 -10.67
N ILE A 14 -3.50 -4.51 -11.67
CA ILE A 14 -4.57 -3.52 -11.52
C ILE A 14 -5.88 -4.17 -11.92
N TYR A 15 -6.89 -4.06 -11.02
CA TYR A 15 -8.20 -4.68 -11.24
C TYR A 15 -9.33 -3.66 -11.40
N GLY A 16 -9.15 -2.42 -10.97
CA GLY A 16 -10.22 -1.44 -11.01
C GLY A 16 -9.74 0.00 -10.94
N GLY A 17 -10.70 0.92 -10.73
CA GLY A 17 -10.45 2.35 -10.75
C GLY A 17 -9.45 2.83 -9.73
N ALA A 18 -9.43 2.23 -8.53
CA ALA A 18 -8.47 2.61 -7.50
C ALA A 18 -7.02 2.34 -7.95
N GLY A 19 -6.77 1.19 -8.57
CA GLY A 19 -5.44 0.87 -9.10
C GLY A 19 -5.03 1.77 -10.24
N VAL A 20 -5.95 2.10 -11.13
CA VAL A 20 -5.68 3.05 -12.23
C VAL A 20 -5.34 4.43 -11.67
N HIS A 21 -6.10 4.89 -10.68
CA HIS A 21 -5.86 6.19 -10.04
C HIS A 21 -4.45 6.25 -9.43
N VAL A 22 -4.08 5.23 -8.65
CA VAL A 22 -2.76 5.15 -8.01
C VAL A 22 -1.64 5.10 -9.06
N ALA A 23 -1.84 4.31 -10.14
CA ALA A 23 -0.86 4.20 -11.21
C ALA A 23 -0.55 5.54 -11.88
N GLN A 24 -1.53 6.43 -11.94
CA GLN A 24 -1.35 7.76 -12.51
C GLN A 24 -0.86 8.79 -11.48
N LEU A 25 -1.33 8.67 -10.24
CA LEU A 25 -1.00 9.61 -9.17
C LEU A 25 0.46 9.56 -8.75
N VAL A 26 1.00 8.35 -8.52
CA VAL A 26 2.34 8.18 -7.97
C VAL A 26 3.44 8.82 -8.82
N PRO A 27 3.49 8.62 -10.15
CA PRO A 27 4.50 9.30 -10.95
C PRO A 27 4.43 10.82 -10.89
N GLN A 28 3.22 11.38 -10.77
CA GLN A 28 3.05 12.82 -10.65
C GLN A 28 3.56 13.33 -9.30
N LEU A 29 3.22 12.64 -8.21
CA LEU A 29 3.69 13.01 -6.87
C LEU A 29 5.21 12.93 -6.77
N ARG A 30 5.82 11.93 -7.37
CA ARG A 30 7.27 11.73 -7.34
C ARG A 30 8.06 12.86 -8.01
N LYS A 31 7.40 13.69 -8.80
CA LYS A 31 8.03 14.88 -9.39
C LYS A 31 8.27 15.99 -8.35
N PHE A 32 7.57 15.95 -7.23
CA PHE A 32 7.56 17.03 -6.24
C PHE A 32 8.03 16.60 -4.85
N ILE A 33 7.75 15.35 -4.47
CA ILE A 33 8.04 14.83 -3.12
C ILE A 33 8.54 13.40 -3.22
N ASP A 34 9.13 12.90 -2.13
CA ASP A 34 9.50 11.50 -2.02
C ASP A 34 8.27 10.66 -1.71
N VAL A 35 8.05 9.61 -2.47
CA VAL A 35 6.91 8.71 -2.28
C VAL A 35 7.39 7.27 -2.16
N ASP A 36 7.13 6.66 -1.00
CA ASP A 36 7.25 5.22 -0.81
C ASP A 36 5.88 4.59 -1.04
N VAL A 37 5.82 3.56 -1.87
CA VAL A 37 4.58 2.84 -2.12
C VAL A 37 4.64 1.48 -1.44
N HIS A 38 3.61 1.15 -0.68
CA HIS A 38 3.38 -0.17 -0.12
C HIS A 38 2.12 -0.73 -0.74
N CYS A 39 2.22 -1.91 -1.34
CA CYS A 39 1.09 -2.55 -2.01
C CYS A 39 0.93 -3.99 -1.54
N MET A 40 -0.20 -4.59 -1.88
CA MET A 40 -0.47 -5.99 -1.55
C MET A 40 -0.17 -6.88 -2.75
N GLY A 41 0.27 -8.11 -2.49
CA GLY A 41 0.50 -9.13 -3.53
C GLY A 41 1.97 -9.41 -3.78
N GLU A 42 2.30 -9.70 -5.05
CA GLU A 42 3.64 -10.15 -5.44
C GLU A 42 4.64 -9.00 -5.56
N PRO A 43 5.94 -9.29 -5.38
CA PRO A 43 7.00 -8.29 -5.56
C PRO A 43 6.96 -7.64 -6.95
N ARG A 44 7.23 -6.34 -6.98
CA ARG A 44 7.23 -5.55 -8.21
C ARG A 44 8.13 -4.32 -8.09
N ASP A 45 8.44 -3.71 -9.22
CA ASP A 45 9.27 -2.51 -9.24
C ASP A 45 8.52 -1.30 -8.68
N GLY A 46 9.24 -0.45 -7.99
CA GLY A 46 8.72 0.83 -7.52
C GLY A 46 7.83 0.77 -6.28
N ALA A 47 7.67 -0.40 -5.68
CA ALA A 47 6.85 -0.57 -4.48
C ALA A 47 7.35 -1.71 -3.61
N VAL A 48 7.06 -1.61 -2.31
CA VAL A 48 7.27 -2.71 -1.37
C VAL A 48 5.99 -3.55 -1.34
N ALA A 49 6.11 -4.83 -1.70
CA ALA A 49 4.96 -5.73 -1.78
C ALA A 49 4.75 -6.48 -0.46
N HIS A 50 3.48 -6.62 -0.07
CA HIS A 50 3.07 -7.33 1.13
C HIS A 50 2.07 -8.41 0.73
N PRO A 51 2.44 -9.70 0.79
CA PRO A 51 1.54 -10.78 0.37
C PRO A 51 0.27 -10.86 1.23
N GLU A 52 -0.85 -11.20 0.60
CA GLU A 52 -2.12 -11.47 1.28
C GLU A 52 -2.21 -12.95 1.67
N SER A 53 -1.17 -13.48 2.31
CA SER A 53 -1.08 -14.90 2.61
C SER A 53 -1.20 -15.25 4.08
N TRP A 54 -1.14 -14.27 4.95
CA TRP A 54 -1.20 -14.48 6.40
C TRP A 54 -2.44 -13.77 6.96
N PRO A 55 -3.20 -14.37 7.90
CA PRO A 55 -3.02 -15.74 8.45
C PRO A 55 -3.38 -16.82 7.41
N ALA A 56 -2.56 -17.85 7.35
CA ALA A 56 -2.81 -18.97 6.44
C ALA A 56 -4.14 -19.65 6.77
N GLY A 57 -4.90 -20.02 5.74
CA GLY A 57 -6.21 -20.66 5.91
C GLY A 57 -7.34 -19.72 6.30
N ALA A 58 -7.07 -18.44 6.54
CA ALA A 58 -8.10 -17.46 6.87
C ALA A 58 -8.85 -17.00 5.61
N ASN A 59 -10.03 -16.37 5.79
CA ASN A 59 -10.76 -15.78 4.69
C ASN A 59 -10.02 -14.58 4.11
N ALA A 60 -10.49 -14.11 2.94
CA ALA A 60 -9.81 -13.02 2.22
C ALA A 60 -9.72 -11.72 3.03
N ALA A 61 -10.76 -11.39 3.79
CA ALA A 61 -10.76 -10.16 4.59
C ALA A 61 -9.67 -10.19 5.67
N LEU A 62 -9.49 -11.33 6.35
CA LEU A 62 -8.46 -11.47 7.37
C LEU A 62 -7.05 -11.44 6.75
N ARG A 63 -6.88 -12.02 5.56
CA ARG A 63 -5.59 -11.94 4.86
C ARG A 63 -5.24 -10.51 4.44
N VAL A 64 -6.23 -9.71 4.05
CA VAL A 64 -6.03 -8.29 3.78
C VAL A 64 -5.58 -7.56 5.05
N LEU A 65 -6.21 -7.82 6.19
CA LEU A 65 -5.78 -7.24 7.46
C LEU A 65 -4.36 -7.67 7.84
N GLY A 66 -3.98 -8.91 7.55
CA GLY A 66 -2.60 -9.37 7.74
C GLY A 66 -1.60 -8.56 6.91
N ALA A 67 -1.93 -8.28 5.65
CA ALA A 67 -1.10 -7.41 4.80
C ALA A 67 -1.03 -5.98 5.36
N ASP A 68 -2.14 -5.47 5.90
CA ASP A 68 -2.16 -4.14 6.53
C ASP A 68 -1.21 -4.06 7.73
N LEU A 69 -1.14 -5.10 8.56
CA LEU A 69 -0.20 -5.15 9.66
C LEU A 69 1.25 -5.10 9.16
N SER A 70 1.55 -5.86 8.11
CA SER A 70 2.86 -5.85 7.48
C SER A 70 3.23 -4.48 6.93
N MET A 71 2.28 -3.82 6.26
CA MET A 71 2.48 -2.48 5.71
C MET A 71 2.75 -1.47 6.84
N ALA A 72 1.95 -1.51 7.90
CA ALA A 72 2.12 -0.61 9.05
C ALA A 72 3.51 -0.76 9.68
N ALA A 73 3.98 -2.00 9.80
CA ALA A 73 5.30 -2.27 10.36
C ALA A 73 6.45 -1.80 9.46
N ALA A 74 6.21 -1.69 8.15
CA ALA A 74 7.22 -1.33 7.16
C ALA A 74 7.30 0.17 6.86
N VAL A 75 6.31 0.96 7.26
CA VAL A 75 6.31 2.41 7.00
C VAL A 75 7.52 3.05 7.66
N ALA A 76 8.25 3.86 6.88
CA ALA A 76 9.46 4.51 7.36
C ALA A 76 9.17 5.55 8.44
N ASP A 77 10.06 5.63 9.44
CA ASP A 77 9.90 6.55 10.58
C ASP A 77 9.94 8.03 10.17
N ASP A 78 10.60 8.34 9.05
CA ASP A 78 10.70 9.72 8.54
C ASP A 78 9.53 10.11 7.62
N THR A 79 8.46 9.34 7.61
CA THR A 79 7.26 9.63 6.83
C THR A 79 6.52 10.83 7.41
N ASP A 80 6.26 11.84 6.58
CA ASP A 80 5.51 13.03 6.97
C ASP A 80 4.00 12.84 6.81
N VAL A 81 3.58 12.14 5.75
CA VAL A 81 2.16 11.94 5.42
C VAL A 81 1.92 10.49 5.07
N LEU A 82 0.86 9.91 5.64
CA LEU A 82 0.34 8.61 5.27
C LEU A 82 -0.90 8.80 4.41
N HIS A 83 -0.95 8.11 3.28
CA HIS A 83 -2.07 8.16 2.36
C HIS A 83 -2.50 6.74 2.01
N SER A 84 -3.61 6.29 2.56
CA SER A 84 -4.16 4.95 2.26
C SER A 84 -5.31 5.06 1.26
N HIS A 85 -5.36 4.12 0.33
CA HIS A 85 -6.39 4.04 -0.70
C HIS A 85 -7.32 2.87 -0.44
N THR A 86 -8.59 3.13 -0.38
CA THR A 86 -9.71 2.20 -0.17
C THR A 86 -9.67 1.52 1.19
N TRP A 87 -10.79 0.84 1.54
CA TRP A 87 -10.89 0.17 2.83
C TRP A 87 -9.84 -0.93 3.01
N TYR A 88 -9.37 -1.52 1.92
CA TYR A 88 -8.35 -2.58 1.97
C TYR A 88 -7.08 -2.13 2.69
N ALA A 89 -6.65 -0.88 2.48
CA ALA A 89 -5.40 -0.35 3.04
C ALA A 89 -5.62 0.60 4.23
N ASN A 90 -6.86 0.97 4.52
CA ASN A 90 -7.14 1.98 5.54
C ASN A 90 -6.74 1.54 6.94
N MET A 91 -6.86 0.26 7.28
CA MET A 91 -6.43 -0.24 8.58
C MET A 91 -4.91 -0.11 8.73
N GLY A 92 -4.15 -0.38 7.68
CA GLY A 92 -2.70 -0.18 7.68
C GLY A 92 -2.34 1.27 7.94
N GLY A 93 -3.01 2.20 7.27
CA GLY A 93 -2.83 3.64 7.48
C GLY A 93 -3.17 4.06 8.91
N HIS A 94 -4.25 3.53 9.46
CA HIS A 94 -4.64 3.80 10.84
C HIS A 94 -3.60 3.32 11.85
N LEU A 95 -3.08 2.11 11.66
CA LEU A 95 -2.11 1.51 12.57
C LEU A 95 -0.73 2.17 12.48
N ALA A 96 -0.36 2.67 11.31
CA ALA A 96 0.97 3.24 11.06
C ALA A 96 1.14 4.68 11.57
N ARG A 97 0.05 5.38 11.81
CA ARG A 97 0.12 6.80 12.22
C ARG A 97 0.73 6.99 13.63
#